data_acdde5f2270424972d164d50dfd8e0bc
#
_entry.id   acdde5f2270424972d164d50dfd8e0bc
#
_cell.length_a   1.000
_cell.length_b   1.000
_cell.length_c   1.000
_cell.angle_alpha   90.00
_cell.angle_beta   90.00
_cell.angle_gamma   90.00
#
_symmetry.space_group_name_H-M   'P 1'
#
loop_
_entity.id
_entity.type
_entity.pdbx_description
1 polymer ?
#
loop_
_entity_poly.entity_id
_entity_poly.type
_entity_poly.pdbx_seq_one_letter_code
_entity_poly.pdbx_strand_id
1 'polypeptide(L)'
;MKKDIMFVGVSICLLILLGIGLSYSMWNMRVSQDTDNVISTTDCFDITLANQSNAIKLDNAYPITDTKGKTLTPFTFSIKNVCDTAVAYTVSLESLEGTTLASDYLKVMVNNNEPLLLNGLSTTDVVNTTSIESRVLDTGTLFKNNTKEYSIRLWIDYNTTLDDLNNETKVLKSKVIIKGVPSNEKESLANRVTSLSKTDTVNLASDDADKNVRYIGKDPSNYVYFNCSDYSNPTADTCELWRIIGVFNNVTKGDGSKENLVKIIRADSLGNYSWDYKKNGVGTSTSDNYGSSDWTDSQLMMMLNPINYLKPGYKISENIILDKNNHEIYSKMGSYYNGTNGCEPPNSDSGATFDCAEVDFTSTGLKNDVTRSIIEEVMWNLGGYDGENNFLSSDSYIYERGTTVYSGHATTWTGKIGLMYPSDYGYATSGGTAKDRAACLAKEISNWISSDFSDCKDNDFLYDSNTEQLAEQLTMMPYSVNADMVLTVYPDGSARPDYTLIAGAVRPTLFLKSSIQVDKGTGAKSDPYVLKIQ
;
A
#
# COMPACT_ATOMS: atom_id res chain seq x y z
N MET A 1 34.54 -33.99 -48.16
CA MET A 1 34.84 -33.30 -46.92
C MET A 1 34.37 -31.84 -46.86
N LYS A 2 34.74 -30.92 -47.74
CA LYS A 2 34.25 -29.50 -47.67
C LYS A 2 32.73 -29.36 -47.96
N LYS A 3 32.13 -30.19 -48.82
CA LYS A 3 30.68 -30.18 -49.12
C LYS A 3 29.84 -30.73 -47.97
N ASP A 4 30.30 -31.76 -47.29
CA ASP A 4 29.58 -32.39 -46.20
C ASP A 4 29.57 -31.52 -44.92
N ILE A 5 30.67 -30.80 -44.66
CA ILE A 5 30.75 -29.82 -43.55
C ILE A 5 29.81 -28.62 -43.79
N MET A 6 29.71 -28.19 -45.07
CA MET A 6 28.79 -27.11 -45.44
C MET A 6 27.32 -27.54 -45.34
N PHE A 7 26.96 -28.79 -45.68
CA PHE A 7 25.60 -29.32 -45.52
C PHE A 7 25.19 -29.49 -44.04
N VAL A 8 26.10 -29.99 -43.20
CA VAL A 8 25.88 -30.11 -41.74
C VAL A 8 25.75 -28.72 -41.09
N GLY A 9 26.63 -27.76 -41.47
CA GLY A 9 26.52 -26.40 -40.99
C GLY A 9 25.22 -25.69 -41.39
N VAL A 10 24.81 -25.84 -42.62
CA VAL A 10 23.54 -25.28 -43.12
C VAL A 10 22.31 -25.96 -42.45
N SER A 11 22.36 -27.28 -42.21
CA SER A 11 21.27 -27.99 -41.49
C SER A 11 21.18 -27.56 -40.02
N ILE A 12 22.30 -27.36 -39.34
CA ILE A 12 22.33 -26.87 -37.96
C ILE A 12 21.84 -25.41 -37.88
N CYS A 13 22.24 -24.56 -38.81
CA CYS A 13 21.73 -23.18 -38.91
C CYS A 13 20.23 -23.14 -39.21
N LEU A 14 19.73 -24.05 -40.10
CA LEU A 14 18.30 -24.16 -40.40
C LEU A 14 17.49 -24.65 -39.17
N LEU A 15 18.02 -25.61 -38.40
CA LEU A 15 17.38 -26.09 -37.17
C LEU A 15 17.37 -25.01 -36.05
N ILE A 16 18.44 -24.25 -35.94
CA ILE A 16 18.50 -23.11 -35.02
C ILE A 16 17.57 -21.98 -35.47
N LEU A 17 17.53 -21.67 -36.77
CA LEU A 17 16.62 -20.67 -37.33
C LEU A 17 15.16 -21.13 -37.27
N LEU A 18 14.86 -22.42 -37.45
CA LEU A 18 13.52 -22.98 -37.23
C LEU A 18 13.12 -22.94 -35.75
N GLY A 19 14.02 -23.26 -34.84
CA GLY A 19 13.74 -23.14 -33.37
C GLY A 19 13.48 -21.69 -32.93
N ILE A 20 14.31 -20.74 -33.40
CA ILE A 20 14.15 -19.31 -33.15
C ILE A 20 12.91 -18.76 -33.88
N GLY A 21 12.71 -19.13 -35.15
CA GLY A 21 11.60 -18.67 -35.96
C GLY A 21 10.26 -19.21 -35.49
N LEU A 22 10.20 -20.45 -34.97
CA LEU A 22 8.98 -21.03 -34.45
C LEU A 22 8.58 -20.40 -33.09
N SER A 23 9.54 -20.17 -32.21
CA SER A 23 9.26 -19.43 -30.95
C SER A 23 8.70 -18.04 -31.26
N TYR A 24 9.32 -17.31 -32.17
CA TYR A 24 8.96 -15.94 -32.52
C TYR A 24 7.64 -15.85 -33.32
N SER A 25 7.48 -16.74 -34.33
CA SER A 25 6.26 -16.74 -35.16
C SER A 25 5.01 -17.17 -34.38
N MET A 26 5.18 -18.00 -33.34
CA MET A 26 4.05 -18.48 -32.53
C MET A 26 3.56 -17.46 -31.51
N TRP A 27 4.41 -16.56 -31.02
CA TRP A 27 3.99 -15.39 -30.24
C TRP A 27 3.09 -14.47 -31.07
N ASN A 28 3.54 -14.14 -32.30
CA ASN A 28 2.77 -13.30 -33.22
C ASN A 28 1.51 -14.00 -33.73
N MET A 29 1.56 -15.31 -33.99
CA MET A 29 0.40 -16.07 -34.43
C MET A 29 -0.69 -16.19 -33.37
N ARG A 30 -0.36 -16.02 -32.08
CA ARG A 30 -1.37 -16.07 -31.03
C ARG A 30 -2.08 -14.75 -30.78
N VAL A 31 -1.40 -13.66 -30.97
CA VAL A 31 -1.99 -12.31 -31.01
C VAL A 31 -2.87 -12.16 -32.27
N SER A 32 -2.61 -12.95 -33.32
CA SER A 32 -3.31 -12.88 -34.62
C SER A 32 -4.16 -14.10 -34.96
N GLN A 33 -4.29 -15.09 -34.07
CA GLN A 33 -5.06 -16.29 -34.34
C GLN A 33 -6.55 -16.08 -34.07
N ASP A 34 -7.23 -15.82 -35.12
CA ASP A 34 -8.67 -15.82 -35.29
C ASP A 34 -9.16 -17.25 -35.29
N THR A 35 -9.58 -17.80 -34.17
CA THR A 35 -10.31 -19.07 -34.11
C THR A 35 -11.33 -19.08 -33.01
N ASP A 36 -12.51 -19.52 -33.31
CA ASP A 36 -13.80 -19.23 -32.74
C ASP A 36 -14.10 -19.52 -31.25
N ASN A 37 -13.20 -19.97 -30.40
CA ASN A 37 -13.59 -20.36 -29.04
C ASN A 37 -12.71 -19.90 -27.89
N VAL A 38 -11.65 -19.16 -28.12
CA VAL A 38 -10.71 -18.76 -27.03
C VAL A 38 -10.38 -17.29 -27.10
N ILE A 39 -10.98 -16.53 -27.92
CA ILE A 39 -10.44 -15.36 -28.57
C ILE A 39 -10.85 -14.06 -27.94
N SER A 40 -11.96 -14.00 -27.27
CA SER A 40 -12.34 -12.80 -26.53
C SER A 40 -11.33 -12.42 -25.43
N THR A 41 -10.37 -13.30 -25.16
CA THR A 41 -9.41 -13.16 -24.09
C THR A 41 -7.99 -12.83 -24.53
N THR A 42 -7.65 -12.99 -25.81
CA THR A 42 -6.33 -12.62 -26.33
C THR A 42 -6.24 -11.13 -26.67
N ASP A 43 -7.32 -10.50 -27.03
CA ASP A 43 -7.39 -9.07 -27.33
C ASP A 43 -7.19 -8.20 -26.07
N CYS A 44 -7.31 -8.80 -24.89
CA CYS A 44 -7.11 -8.13 -23.61
C CYS A 44 -5.65 -8.04 -23.16
N PHE A 45 -4.73 -8.78 -23.79
CA PHE A 45 -3.33 -8.73 -23.43
C PHE A 45 -2.47 -8.06 -24.50
N ASP A 46 -1.81 -7.00 -24.11
CA ASP A 46 -0.65 -6.47 -24.82
C ASP A 46 0.61 -7.19 -24.33
N ILE A 47 1.26 -7.93 -25.24
CA ILE A 47 2.44 -8.74 -24.93
C ILE A 47 3.65 -8.05 -25.53
N THR A 48 4.57 -7.61 -24.65
CA THR A 48 5.83 -7.00 -25.06
C THR A 48 6.99 -7.96 -24.80
N LEU A 49 7.75 -8.28 -25.84
CA LEU A 49 9.02 -9.01 -25.75
C LEU A 49 10.15 -8.01 -25.53
N ALA A 50 10.86 -8.11 -24.42
CA ALA A 50 11.92 -7.17 -24.08
C ALA A 50 13.13 -7.26 -25.01
N ASN A 51 13.37 -8.43 -25.64
CA ASN A 51 14.41 -8.63 -26.66
C ASN A 51 13.96 -9.64 -27.72
N GLN A 52 13.84 -9.21 -28.95
CA GLN A 52 13.48 -10.08 -30.09
C GLN A 52 14.51 -11.19 -30.37
N SER A 53 15.69 -11.12 -29.77
CA SER A 53 16.79 -12.08 -29.99
C SER A 53 16.92 -13.15 -28.92
N ASN A 54 16.22 -13.05 -27.80
CA ASN A 54 16.33 -14.00 -26.69
C ASN A 54 15.21 -15.05 -26.77
N ALA A 55 15.39 -16.04 -27.63
CA ALA A 55 14.60 -17.27 -27.52
C ALA A 55 14.98 -18.02 -26.23
N ILE A 56 14.06 -18.85 -25.70
CA ILE A 56 14.43 -19.80 -24.65
C ILE A 56 15.47 -20.73 -25.25
N LYS A 57 16.72 -20.59 -24.78
CA LYS A 57 17.83 -21.44 -25.22
C LYS A 57 18.23 -22.33 -24.06
N LEU A 58 18.41 -23.61 -24.36
CA LEU A 58 19.30 -24.43 -23.54
C LEU A 58 20.73 -24.06 -23.95
N ASP A 59 21.35 -23.10 -23.26
CA ASP A 59 22.67 -22.56 -23.64
C ASP A 59 23.81 -23.57 -23.47
N ASN A 60 23.57 -24.75 -22.89
CA ASN A 60 24.51 -25.85 -22.85
C ASN A 60 23.72 -27.16 -22.81
N ALA A 61 24.00 -28.03 -23.75
CA ALA A 61 23.38 -29.35 -23.86
C ALA A 61 23.88 -30.36 -22.81
N TYR A 62 24.38 -29.91 -21.65
CA TYR A 62 24.85 -30.73 -20.55
C TYR A 62 24.30 -30.24 -19.21
N PRO A 63 24.22 -31.14 -18.22
CA PRO A 63 23.72 -30.81 -16.89
C PRO A 63 24.57 -29.74 -16.18
N ILE A 64 23.90 -28.76 -15.57
CA ILE A 64 24.53 -27.70 -14.78
C ILE A 64 23.88 -27.53 -13.42
N THR A 65 24.64 -27.02 -12.45
CA THR A 65 24.14 -26.73 -11.12
C THR A 65 23.15 -25.57 -11.11
N ASP A 66 22.27 -25.51 -10.12
CA ASP A 66 21.34 -24.40 -9.94
C ASP A 66 22.07 -23.04 -9.82
N THR A 67 23.21 -23.01 -9.14
CA THR A 67 24.05 -21.80 -9.05
C THR A 67 24.42 -21.27 -10.45
N LYS A 68 24.78 -22.15 -11.38
CA LYS A 68 25.10 -21.79 -12.76
C LYS A 68 23.82 -21.48 -13.55
N GLY A 69 22.75 -22.26 -13.37
CA GLY A 69 21.45 -22.03 -14.00
C GLY A 69 20.85 -20.67 -13.68
N LYS A 70 20.95 -20.21 -12.44
CA LYS A 70 20.52 -18.87 -11.99
C LYS A 70 21.28 -17.73 -12.70
N THR A 71 22.46 -17.97 -13.27
CA THR A 71 23.26 -16.95 -14.01
C THR A 71 23.01 -16.96 -15.52
N LEU A 72 22.19 -17.86 -16.05
CA LEU A 72 21.87 -17.88 -17.49
C LEU A 72 21.10 -16.60 -17.87
N THR A 73 21.28 -16.19 -19.13
CA THR A 73 20.50 -15.09 -19.70
C THR A 73 19.02 -15.49 -19.75
N PRO A 74 18.11 -14.76 -19.12
CA PRO A 74 16.69 -15.12 -19.12
C PRO A 74 16.03 -14.81 -20.45
N PHE A 75 14.99 -15.58 -20.78
CA PHE A 75 13.96 -15.16 -21.71
C PHE A 75 13.01 -14.20 -20.98
N THR A 76 12.86 -12.97 -21.48
CA THR A 76 12.08 -11.92 -20.80
C THR A 76 10.94 -11.40 -21.66
N PHE A 77 9.79 -11.20 -21.03
CA PHE A 77 8.60 -10.61 -21.64
C PHE A 77 7.72 -9.96 -20.57
N SER A 78 6.78 -9.12 -20.98
CA SER A 78 5.73 -8.62 -20.13
C SER A 78 4.35 -8.86 -20.73
N ILE A 79 3.36 -8.99 -19.85
CA ILE A 79 1.95 -9.03 -20.22
C ILE A 79 1.23 -7.86 -19.55
N LYS A 80 0.41 -7.13 -20.32
CA LYS A 80 -0.39 -6.01 -19.82
C LYS A 80 -1.86 -6.26 -20.15
N ASN A 81 -2.73 -6.11 -19.17
CA ASN A 81 -4.18 -6.14 -19.43
C ASN A 81 -4.63 -4.78 -19.97
N VAL A 82 -5.15 -4.75 -21.19
CA VAL A 82 -5.71 -3.54 -21.84
C VAL A 82 -7.24 -3.54 -21.86
N CYS A 83 -7.89 -4.59 -21.36
CA CYS A 83 -9.34 -4.67 -21.23
C CYS A 83 -9.86 -3.93 -20.00
N ASP A 84 -11.14 -3.56 -20.02
CA ASP A 84 -11.82 -2.90 -18.92
C ASP A 84 -12.11 -3.84 -17.73
N THR A 85 -12.07 -5.13 -17.95
CA THR A 85 -12.31 -6.16 -16.93
C THR A 85 -11.01 -6.77 -16.45
N ALA A 86 -11.02 -7.34 -15.25
CA ALA A 86 -9.94 -8.20 -14.80
C ALA A 86 -9.82 -9.44 -15.69
N VAL A 87 -8.61 -9.93 -15.89
CA VAL A 87 -8.32 -11.13 -16.69
C VAL A 87 -7.48 -12.09 -15.85
N ALA A 88 -8.06 -13.25 -15.55
CA ALA A 88 -7.32 -14.37 -14.99
C ALA A 88 -6.43 -14.96 -16.08
N TYR A 89 -5.15 -15.16 -15.80
CA TYR A 89 -4.20 -15.66 -16.78
C TYR A 89 -3.44 -16.89 -16.29
N THR A 90 -2.99 -17.67 -17.26
CA THR A 90 -2.06 -18.77 -17.06
C THR A 90 -0.90 -18.61 -18.04
N VAL A 91 0.32 -18.63 -17.52
CA VAL A 91 1.55 -18.73 -18.29
C VAL A 91 2.02 -20.19 -18.21
N SER A 92 2.20 -20.85 -19.33
CA SER A 92 2.67 -22.24 -19.39
C SER A 92 3.79 -22.41 -20.39
N LEU A 93 4.58 -23.46 -20.21
CA LEU A 93 5.57 -23.94 -21.17
C LEU A 93 5.03 -25.19 -21.85
N GLU A 94 4.80 -25.11 -23.16
CA GLU A 94 4.40 -26.26 -23.99
C GLU A 94 5.62 -26.89 -24.65
N SER A 95 5.74 -28.20 -24.50
CA SER A 95 6.70 -29.03 -25.23
C SER A 95 6.07 -29.44 -26.56
N LEU A 96 6.78 -29.16 -27.67
CA LEU A 96 6.30 -29.39 -29.03
C LEU A 96 6.67 -30.77 -29.53
N GLU A 97 5.97 -31.24 -30.59
CA GLU A 97 6.31 -32.45 -31.31
C GLU A 97 7.79 -32.47 -31.77
N GLY A 98 8.44 -33.60 -31.57
CA GLY A 98 9.87 -33.79 -31.83
C GLY A 98 10.77 -33.35 -30.66
N THR A 99 10.20 -33.01 -29.50
CA THR A 99 10.93 -32.94 -28.25
C THR A 99 11.28 -34.36 -27.79
N THR A 100 12.56 -34.60 -27.54
CA THR A 100 13.08 -35.89 -27.05
C THR A 100 13.69 -35.77 -25.66
N LEU A 101 13.87 -34.56 -25.13
CA LEU A 101 14.29 -34.31 -23.76
C LEU A 101 13.07 -34.23 -22.85
N ALA A 102 12.96 -35.17 -21.93
CA ALA A 102 11.81 -35.24 -21.03
C ALA A 102 11.86 -34.11 -19.98
N SER A 103 10.67 -33.71 -19.50
CA SER A 103 10.51 -32.69 -18.46
C SER A 103 11.13 -33.08 -17.12
N ASP A 104 11.36 -34.39 -16.89
CA ASP A 104 12.04 -34.93 -15.71
C ASP A 104 13.49 -34.43 -15.54
N TYR A 105 14.14 -34.10 -16.62
CA TYR A 105 15.54 -33.66 -16.66
C TYR A 105 15.71 -32.15 -16.77
N LEU A 106 14.59 -31.41 -16.80
CA LEU A 106 14.61 -29.98 -16.98
C LEU A 106 14.30 -29.24 -15.69
N LYS A 107 15.10 -28.25 -15.38
CA LYS A 107 14.80 -27.24 -14.36
C LYS A 107 14.38 -25.94 -15.00
N VAL A 108 13.40 -25.31 -14.38
CA VAL A 108 12.88 -23.98 -14.76
C VAL A 108 12.95 -23.04 -13.57
N MET A 109 13.35 -21.82 -13.83
CA MET A 109 13.29 -20.71 -12.90
C MET A 109 12.46 -19.59 -13.51
N VAL A 110 11.39 -19.21 -12.84
CA VAL A 110 10.52 -18.10 -13.23
C VAL A 110 10.78 -16.93 -12.29
N ASN A 111 11.16 -15.80 -12.87
CA ASN A 111 11.60 -14.62 -12.14
C ASN A 111 12.74 -14.93 -11.17
N ASN A 112 12.60 -14.55 -9.91
CA ASN A 112 13.59 -14.81 -8.86
C ASN A 112 13.18 -15.95 -7.91
N ASN A 113 12.20 -16.77 -8.33
CA ASN A 113 11.77 -17.92 -7.54
C ASN A 113 12.85 -19.02 -7.53
N GLU A 114 12.77 -19.93 -6.54
CA GLU A 114 13.67 -21.09 -6.54
C GLU A 114 13.40 -21.99 -7.75
N PRO A 115 14.46 -22.56 -8.33
CA PRO A 115 14.32 -23.47 -9.48
C PRO A 115 13.55 -24.72 -9.12
N LEU A 116 12.67 -25.14 -10.00
CA LEU A 116 11.88 -26.37 -9.87
C LEU A 116 12.12 -27.30 -11.06
N LEU A 117 11.99 -28.60 -10.84
CA LEU A 117 11.89 -29.55 -11.95
C LEU A 117 10.62 -29.29 -12.75
N LEU A 118 10.73 -29.30 -14.07
CA LEU A 118 9.61 -28.97 -14.96
C LEU A 118 8.46 -29.98 -14.82
N ASN A 119 8.77 -31.26 -14.63
CA ASN A 119 7.78 -32.31 -14.38
C ASN A 119 7.05 -32.16 -13.04
N GLY A 120 7.64 -31.45 -12.06
CA GLY A 120 7.00 -31.15 -10.78
C GLY A 120 5.93 -30.07 -10.85
N LEU A 121 5.84 -29.34 -11.95
CA LEU A 121 4.82 -28.32 -12.16
C LEU A 121 3.50 -28.94 -12.63
N SER A 122 2.39 -28.30 -12.27
CA SER A 122 1.05 -28.71 -12.68
C SER A 122 0.92 -28.72 -14.21
N THR A 123 0.17 -29.66 -14.74
CA THR A 123 -0.17 -29.73 -16.17
C THR A 123 -1.41 -28.88 -16.48
N THR A 124 -1.50 -28.43 -17.73
CA THR A 124 -2.69 -27.79 -18.28
C THR A 124 -2.91 -28.28 -19.72
N ASP A 125 -4.10 -28.06 -20.24
CA ASP A 125 -4.42 -28.42 -21.60
C ASP A 125 -3.49 -27.75 -22.61
N VAL A 126 -2.96 -28.53 -23.54
CA VAL A 126 -2.19 -28.00 -24.65
C VAL A 126 -3.09 -27.15 -25.56
N VAL A 127 -2.54 -26.12 -26.11
CA VAL A 127 -3.26 -25.20 -26.97
C VAL A 127 -2.97 -25.47 -28.45
N ASN A 128 -1.73 -25.87 -28.71
CA ASN A 128 -1.34 -26.22 -30.07
C ASN A 128 -1.47 -27.75 -30.27
N THR A 129 -2.12 -28.16 -31.35
CA THR A 129 -2.33 -29.57 -31.70
C THR A 129 -1.04 -30.38 -31.89
N THR A 130 0.10 -29.71 -32.07
CA THR A 130 1.44 -30.33 -32.16
C THR A 130 2.20 -30.32 -30.82
N SER A 131 1.60 -29.86 -29.74
CA SER A 131 2.22 -29.92 -28.42
C SER A 131 1.92 -31.26 -27.74
N ILE A 132 2.92 -31.78 -27.00
CA ILE A 132 2.84 -33.08 -26.31
C ILE A 132 2.51 -32.95 -24.84
N GLU A 133 2.92 -31.84 -24.20
CA GLU A 133 2.54 -31.50 -22.83
C GLU A 133 2.58 -29.97 -22.62
N SER A 134 1.90 -29.50 -21.59
CA SER A 134 1.94 -28.12 -21.14
C SER A 134 2.07 -28.05 -19.63
N ARG A 135 3.09 -27.33 -19.13
CA ARG A 135 3.39 -27.15 -17.71
C ARG A 135 3.14 -25.72 -17.30
N VAL A 136 2.38 -25.54 -16.21
CA VAL A 136 2.03 -24.21 -15.68
C VAL A 136 3.25 -23.60 -15.00
N LEU A 137 3.69 -22.45 -15.51
CA LEU A 137 4.79 -21.68 -14.95
C LEU A 137 4.30 -20.66 -13.91
N ASP A 138 3.16 -20.02 -14.18
CA ASP A 138 2.56 -19.04 -13.30
C ASP A 138 1.07 -18.84 -13.63
N THR A 139 0.30 -18.40 -12.63
CA THR A 139 -1.10 -18.01 -12.75
C THR A 139 -1.37 -16.76 -11.94
N GLY A 140 -2.41 -16.02 -12.30
CA GLY A 140 -2.83 -14.86 -11.54
C GLY A 140 -3.94 -14.09 -12.21
N THR A 141 -4.24 -12.92 -11.69
CA THR A 141 -5.21 -11.99 -12.26
C THR A 141 -4.53 -10.68 -12.56
N LEU A 142 -4.72 -10.16 -13.77
CA LEU A 142 -4.31 -8.81 -14.14
C LEU A 142 -5.54 -7.91 -14.24
N PHE A 143 -5.49 -6.81 -13.49
CA PHE A 143 -6.50 -5.76 -13.56
C PHE A 143 -6.17 -4.79 -14.69
N LYS A 144 -7.12 -3.95 -15.08
CA LYS A 144 -6.96 -2.97 -16.16
C LYS A 144 -5.66 -2.17 -16.01
N ASN A 145 -4.90 -2.08 -17.08
CA ASN A 145 -3.60 -1.40 -17.18
C ASN A 145 -2.46 -1.99 -16.34
N ASN A 146 -2.70 -3.03 -15.56
CA ASN A 146 -1.63 -3.69 -14.83
C ASN A 146 -0.74 -4.48 -15.80
N THR A 147 0.56 -4.43 -15.51
CA THR A 147 1.59 -5.14 -16.26
C THR A 147 2.31 -6.12 -15.33
N LYS A 148 2.61 -7.31 -15.82
CA LYS A 148 3.47 -8.27 -15.13
C LYS A 148 4.64 -8.66 -16.01
N GLU A 149 5.83 -8.60 -15.44
CA GLU A 149 7.07 -8.93 -16.11
C GLU A 149 7.49 -10.36 -15.78
N TYR A 150 8.10 -11.02 -16.76
CA TYR A 150 8.61 -12.38 -16.64
C TYR A 150 10.05 -12.46 -17.09
N SER A 151 10.81 -13.27 -16.36
CA SER A 151 12.11 -13.78 -16.76
C SER A 151 12.16 -15.27 -16.54
N ILE A 152 12.37 -16.04 -17.60
CA ILE A 152 12.39 -17.50 -17.57
C ILE A 152 13.78 -17.99 -17.91
N ARG A 153 14.33 -18.89 -17.08
CA ARG A 153 15.57 -19.61 -17.32
C ARG A 153 15.28 -21.11 -17.33
N LEU A 154 15.95 -21.82 -18.23
CA LEU A 154 15.78 -23.27 -18.40
C LEU A 154 17.14 -23.92 -18.51
N TRP A 155 17.35 -25.06 -17.83
CA TRP A 155 18.59 -25.85 -17.95
C TRP A 155 18.34 -27.32 -17.63
N ILE A 156 19.29 -28.19 -18.00
CA ILE A 156 19.26 -29.60 -17.61
C ILE A 156 19.73 -29.71 -16.17
N ASP A 157 18.98 -30.45 -15.34
CA ASP A 157 19.31 -30.66 -13.93
C ASP A 157 20.68 -31.34 -13.79
N TYR A 158 21.48 -30.87 -12.83
CA TYR A 158 22.84 -31.37 -12.57
C TYR A 158 22.88 -32.86 -12.29
N ASN A 159 21.83 -33.43 -11.71
CA ASN A 159 21.76 -34.85 -11.38
C ASN A 159 21.45 -35.76 -12.59
N THR A 160 21.20 -35.20 -13.77
CA THR A 160 20.95 -35.97 -14.99
C THR A 160 22.24 -36.59 -15.50
N THR A 161 22.24 -37.90 -15.69
CA THR A 161 23.39 -38.66 -16.19
C THR A 161 23.31 -38.90 -17.70
N LEU A 162 24.41 -39.31 -18.31
CA LEU A 162 24.42 -39.70 -19.73
C LEU A 162 23.53 -40.94 -19.98
N ASP A 163 23.46 -41.84 -19.02
CA ASP A 163 22.60 -43.04 -19.11
C ASP A 163 21.13 -42.64 -19.10
N ASP A 164 20.72 -41.63 -18.33
CA ASP A 164 19.36 -41.07 -18.35
C ASP A 164 18.99 -40.51 -19.72
N LEU A 165 19.96 -40.00 -20.44
CA LEU A 165 19.82 -39.48 -21.80
C LEU A 165 20.04 -40.54 -22.86
N ASN A 166 20.21 -41.84 -22.52
CA ASN A 166 20.52 -42.95 -23.39
C ASN A 166 21.75 -42.75 -24.28
N ASN A 167 22.71 -41.94 -23.83
CA ASN A 167 23.89 -41.53 -24.61
C ASN A 167 23.54 -40.90 -25.97
N GLU A 168 22.36 -40.28 -26.10
CA GLU A 168 21.87 -39.63 -27.31
C GLU A 168 21.76 -38.12 -27.13
N THR A 169 21.88 -37.39 -28.23
CA THR A 169 21.56 -35.95 -28.25
C THR A 169 20.05 -35.78 -28.12
N LYS A 170 19.61 -35.19 -27.03
CA LYS A 170 18.21 -34.83 -26.80
C LYS A 170 17.91 -33.40 -27.26
N VAL A 171 16.68 -33.22 -27.70
CA VAL A 171 16.18 -31.94 -28.24
C VAL A 171 15.00 -31.47 -27.39
N LEU A 172 14.99 -30.23 -26.97
CA LEU A 172 13.83 -29.52 -26.43
C LEU A 172 13.33 -28.52 -27.48
N LYS A 173 12.08 -28.69 -27.88
CA LYS A 173 11.32 -27.69 -28.64
C LYS A 173 10.17 -27.24 -27.75
N SER A 174 10.16 -25.98 -27.39
CA SER A 174 9.14 -25.47 -26.47
C SER A 174 8.72 -24.05 -26.83
N LYS A 175 7.56 -23.66 -26.31
CA LYS A 175 7.05 -22.31 -26.42
C LYS A 175 6.34 -21.91 -25.13
N VAL A 176 6.38 -20.63 -24.82
CA VAL A 176 5.57 -20.06 -23.74
C VAL A 176 4.18 -19.75 -24.29
N ILE A 177 3.18 -20.18 -23.57
CA ILE A 177 1.77 -19.96 -23.86
C ILE A 177 1.17 -19.08 -22.77
N ILE A 178 0.44 -18.06 -23.15
CA ILE A 178 -0.31 -17.20 -22.23
C ILE A 178 -1.78 -17.33 -22.60
N LYS A 179 -2.56 -17.85 -21.66
CA LYS A 179 -4.03 -17.87 -21.74
C LYS A 179 -4.59 -16.80 -20.84
N GLY A 180 -5.64 -16.10 -21.26
CA GLY A 180 -6.40 -15.20 -20.42
C GLY A 180 -7.89 -15.51 -20.52
N VAL A 181 -8.60 -15.39 -19.41
CA VAL A 181 -10.05 -15.48 -19.34
C VAL A 181 -10.61 -14.31 -18.53
N PRO A 182 -11.75 -13.71 -18.93
CA PRO A 182 -12.37 -12.65 -18.12
C PRO A 182 -12.60 -13.12 -16.69
N SER A 183 -12.32 -12.26 -15.73
CA SER A 183 -12.48 -12.54 -14.31
C SER A 183 -13.38 -11.48 -13.67
N ASN A 184 -14.22 -11.92 -12.75
CA ASN A 184 -15.02 -11.03 -11.91
C ASN A 184 -14.29 -10.62 -10.64
N GLU A 185 -13.04 -10.99 -10.49
CA GLU A 185 -12.21 -10.61 -9.35
C GLU A 185 -12.06 -9.09 -9.32
N LYS A 186 -12.19 -8.53 -8.12
CA LYS A 186 -12.01 -7.11 -7.90
C LYS A 186 -10.61 -6.85 -7.33
N GLU A 187 -10.01 -5.78 -7.78
CA GLU A 187 -8.68 -5.36 -7.32
C GLU A 187 -8.77 -4.83 -5.89
N SER A 188 -7.81 -5.22 -5.03
CA SER A 188 -7.70 -4.58 -3.72
C SER A 188 -7.34 -3.09 -3.87
N LEU A 189 -7.81 -2.25 -2.93
CA LEU A 189 -7.50 -0.82 -2.97
C LEU A 189 -5.98 -0.58 -2.90
N ALA A 190 -5.25 -1.37 -2.10
CA ALA A 190 -3.80 -1.28 -2.02
C ALA A 190 -3.13 -1.58 -3.38
N ASN A 191 -3.56 -2.63 -4.08
CA ASN A 191 -3.03 -2.96 -5.40
C ASN A 191 -3.37 -1.89 -6.44
N ARG A 192 -4.58 -1.34 -6.41
CA ARG A 192 -4.98 -0.23 -7.29
C ARG A 192 -4.04 0.96 -7.14
N VAL A 193 -3.81 1.44 -5.93
CA VAL A 193 -2.94 2.60 -5.66
C VAL A 193 -1.48 2.29 -6.04
N THR A 194 -0.99 1.11 -5.68
CA THR A 194 0.38 0.68 -6.03
C THR A 194 0.58 0.56 -7.54
N SER A 195 -0.42 0.10 -8.27
CA SER A 195 -0.36 0.02 -9.73
C SER A 195 -0.37 1.39 -10.38
N LEU A 196 -1.20 2.30 -9.87
CA LEU A 196 -1.26 3.69 -10.35
C LEU A 196 0.08 4.41 -10.18
N SER A 197 0.83 4.16 -9.09
CA SER A 197 2.12 4.84 -8.86
C SER A 197 3.17 4.57 -9.93
N LYS A 198 3.02 3.51 -10.72
CA LYS A 198 3.92 3.18 -11.84
C LYS A 198 3.70 4.05 -13.07
N THR A 199 2.53 4.68 -13.20
CA THR A 199 2.13 5.46 -14.37
C THR A 199 1.78 6.91 -14.05
N ASP A 200 1.31 7.19 -12.84
CA ASP A 200 0.94 8.52 -12.37
C ASP A 200 1.99 9.05 -11.36
N THR A 201 3.12 9.48 -11.88
CA THR A 201 4.20 10.08 -11.08
C THR A 201 3.96 11.55 -10.74
N VAL A 202 2.88 12.14 -11.24
CA VAL A 202 2.48 13.52 -10.92
C VAL A 202 1.72 13.57 -9.58
N ASN A 203 0.87 12.57 -9.34
CA ASN A 203 0.02 12.51 -8.15
C ASN A 203 0.47 11.47 -7.12
N LEU A 204 1.51 10.69 -7.40
CA LEU A 204 2.01 9.63 -6.54
C LEU A 204 3.54 9.63 -6.47
N ALA A 205 4.08 9.43 -5.28
CA ALA A 205 5.51 9.31 -5.01
C ALA A 205 5.81 8.14 -4.06
N SER A 206 7.04 7.61 -4.13
CA SER A 206 7.54 6.54 -3.26
C SER A 206 8.97 6.84 -2.83
N ASP A 207 9.17 8.02 -2.26
CA ASP A 207 10.49 8.59 -1.95
C ASP A 207 10.82 8.62 -0.45
N ASP A 208 9.94 8.13 0.42
CA ASP A 208 10.28 7.89 1.81
C ASP A 208 11.17 6.65 2.01
N ALA A 209 11.69 6.46 3.24
CA ALA A 209 12.65 5.39 3.54
C ALA A 209 12.10 3.98 3.29
N ASP A 210 10.81 3.75 3.56
CA ASP A 210 10.16 2.44 3.41
C ASP A 210 9.51 2.26 2.03
N LYS A 211 9.69 3.22 1.11
CA LYS A 211 9.10 3.19 -0.24
C LYS A 211 7.57 3.07 -0.22
N ASN A 212 6.94 3.69 0.76
CA ASN A 212 5.50 3.79 0.80
C ASN A 212 4.99 4.56 -0.43
N VAL A 213 3.89 4.11 -1.00
CA VAL A 213 3.24 4.83 -2.10
C VAL A 213 2.32 5.89 -1.51
N ARG A 214 2.65 7.17 -1.70
CA ARG A 214 1.89 8.29 -1.13
C ARG A 214 1.27 9.15 -2.22
N TYR A 215 0.04 9.60 -2.03
CA TYR A 215 -0.54 10.64 -2.84
C TYR A 215 0.12 11.99 -2.52
N ILE A 216 0.32 12.81 -3.56
CA ILE A 216 0.95 14.13 -3.48
C ILE A 216 0.15 15.17 -4.27
N GLY A 217 0.29 16.43 -3.88
CA GLY A 217 -0.33 17.55 -4.59
C GLY A 217 -1.56 18.09 -3.90
N LYS A 218 -2.08 19.19 -4.43
CA LYS A 218 -3.20 19.94 -3.85
C LYS A 218 -4.52 19.16 -3.87
N ASP A 219 -4.81 18.51 -5.00
CA ASP A 219 -6.07 17.79 -5.19
C ASP A 219 -5.87 16.54 -6.07
N PRO A 220 -5.06 15.55 -5.61
CA PRO A 220 -4.91 14.30 -6.34
C PRO A 220 -6.22 13.49 -6.31
N SER A 221 -6.38 12.57 -7.28
CA SER A 221 -7.53 11.66 -7.36
C SER A 221 -7.44 10.55 -6.31
N ASN A 222 -7.59 10.91 -5.03
CA ASN A 222 -7.44 10.04 -3.86
C ASN A 222 -8.66 10.01 -2.96
N TYR A 223 -9.82 10.42 -3.46
CA TYR A 223 -11.06 10.40 -2.69
C TYR A 223 -11.65 8.99 -2.63
N VAL A 224 -12.18 8.63 -1.48
CA VAL A 224 -12.87 7.36 -1.23
C VAL A 224 -14.12 7.61 -0.40
N TYR A 225 -15.22 6.93 -0.73
CA TYR A 225 -16.39 6.86 0.11
C TYR A 225 -16.14 5.89 1.26
N PHE A 226 -16.20 6.41 2.48
CA PHE A 226 -16.06 5.64 3.70
C PHE A 226 -17.11 6.08 4.71
N ASN A 227 -17.30 5.34 5.79
CA ASN A 227 -18.32 5.58 6.81
C ASN A 227 -19.73 5.74 6.21
N CYS A 228 -20.11 4.80 5.35
CA CYS A 228 -21.42 4.81 4.68
C CYS A 228 -22.50 4.27 5.61
N SER A 229 -23.68 4.91 5.60
CA SER A 229 -24.88 4.33 6.22
C SER A 229 -25.39 3.11 5.44
N ASP A 230 -25.14 3.08 4.13
CA ASP A 230 -25.48 1.99 3.22
C ASP A 230 -24.34 1.72 2.23
N TYR A 231 -23.63 0.62 2.42
CA TYR A 231 -22.56 0.17 1.51
C TYR A 231 -23.07 -0.56 0.26
N SER A 232 -24.37 -0.88 0.19
CA SER A 232 -24.96 -1.43 -1.03
C SER A 232 -25.25 -0.36 -2.09
N ASN A 233 -25.43 0.89 -1.65
CA ASN A 233 -25.65 2.05 -2.52
C ASN A 233 -24.84 3.27 -2.04
N PRO A 234 -23.51 3.27 -2.16
CA PRO A 234 -22.66 4.38 -1.72
C PRO A 234 -22.85 5.62 -2.62
N THR A 235 -23.22 6.71 -1.97
CA THR A 235 -23.43 8.04 -2.59
C THR A 235 -22.91 9.13 -1.67
N ALA A 236 -22.84 10.36 -2.14
CA ALA A 236 -22.49 11.52 -1.30
C ALA A 236 -23.45 11.73 -0.11
N ASP A 237 -24.71 11.30 -0.23
CA ASP A 237 -25.71 11.42 0.84
C ASP A 237 -25.60 10.30 1.89
N THR A 238 -25.08 9.13 1.50
CA THR A 238 -24.98 7.96 2.38
C THR A 238 -23.59 7.76 2.98
N CYS A 239 -22.54 8.34 2.38
CA CYS A 239 -21.15 8.15 2.78
C CYS A 239 -20.48 9.48 3.11
N GLU A 240 -19.42 9.41 3.90
CA GLU A 240 -18.48 10.51 4.06
C GLU A 240 -17.38 10.44 2.99
N LEU A 241 -16.85 11.61 2.62
CA LEU A 241 -15.63 11.67 1.83
C LEU A 241 -14.41 11.53 2.73
N TRP A 242 -13.54 10.61 2.36
CA TRP A 242 -12.23 10.44 2.95
C TRP A 242 -11.16 10.55 1.87
N ARG A 243 -9.91 10.80 2.28
CA ARG A 243 -8.75 10.91 1.39
C ARG A 243 -7.78 9.75 1.66
N ILE A 244 -7.29 9.11 0.62
CA ILE A 244 -6.22 8.12 0.73
C ILE A 244 -4.90 8.87 0.89
N ILE A 245 -4.19 8.65 2.01
CA ILE A 245 -2.83 9.17 2.20
C ILE A 245 -1.87 8.35 1.34
N GLY A 246 -2.01 7.04 1.37
CA GLY A 246 -1.16 6.14 0.59
C GLY A 246 -1.30 4.67 0.96
N VAL A 247 -0.42 3.86 0.37
CA VAL A 247 -0.19 2.47 0.75
C VAL A 247 1.12 2.40 1.52
N PHE A 248 1.03 1.94 2.76
CA PHE A 248 2.17 1.82 3.67
C PHE A 248 2.63 0.38 3.71
N ASN A 249 3.91 0.17 3.50
CA ASN A 249 4.52 -1.15 3.43
C ASN A 249 4.81 -1.71 4.83
N ASN A 250 4.61 -3.01 4.99
CA ASN A 250 4.98 -3.73 6.21
C ASN A 250 4.40 -3.14 7.52
N VAL A 251 3.18 -2.61 7.47
CA VAL A 251 2.49 -2.12 8.68
C VAL A 251 2.26 -3.29 9.63
N THR A 252 2.69 -3.15 10.88
CA THR A 252 2.48 -4.16 11.92
C THR A 252 1.03 -4.09 12.40
N LYS A 253 0.30 -5.20 12.29
CA LYS A 253 -1.08 -5.32 12.77
C LYS A 253 -1.14 -5.68 14.26
N GLY A 254 -2.32 -5.60 14.84
CA GLY A 254 -2.55 -5.94 16.24
C GLY A 254 -2.20 -7.38 16.62
N ASP A 255 -2.22 -8.30 15.65
CA ASP A 255 -1.80 -9.70 15.81
C ASP A 255 -0.28 -9.92 15.64
N GLY A 256 0.48 -8.87 15.37
CA GLY A 256 1.93 -8.89 15.14
C GLY A 256 2.34 -9.26 13.71
N SER A 257 1.43 -9.64 12.84
CA SER A 257 1.72 -9.84 11.41
C SER A 257 1.95 -8.50 10.70
N LYS A 258 2.54 -8.55 9.50
CA LYS A 258 2.83 -7.34 8.70
C LYS A 258 2.17 -7.44 7.35
N GLU A 259 1.53 -6.36 6.94
CA GLU A 259 0.88 -6.25 5.64
C GLU A 259 1.07 -4.85 5.03
N ASN A 260 0.87 -4.75 3.72
CA ASN A 260 0.77 -3.47 3.03
C ASN A 260 -0.67 -2.97 3.16
N LEU A 261 -0.87 -1.86 3.84
CA LEU A 261 -2.19 -1.35 4.18
C LEU A 261 -2.43 0.06 3.62
N VAL A 262 -3.67 0.33 3.25
CA VAL A 262 -4.09 1.67 2.83
C VAL A 262 -4.40 2.51 4.04
N LYS A 263 -3.74 3.67 4.17
CA LYS A 263 -4.01 4.68 5.18
C LYS A 263 -4.93 5.74 4.61
N ILE A 264 -6.03 6.00 5.30
CA ILE A 264 -7.01 7.03 4.92
C ILE A 264 -7.21 8.03 6.04
N ILE A 265 -7.62 9.25 5.67
CA ILE A 265 -7.94 10.35 6.58
C ILE A 265 -9.28 10.95 6.19
N ARG A 266 -10.09 11.37 7.15
CA ARG A 266 -11.33 12.08 6.88
C ARG A 266 -11.05 13.36 6.09
N ALA A 267 -11.83 13.64 5.05
CA ALA A 267 -11.59 14.82 4.19
C ALA A 267 -11.76 16.12 4.98
N ASP A 268 -12.81 16.21 5.77
CA ASP A 268 -13.10 17.37 6.61
C ASP A 268 -12.80 17.07 8.09
N SER A 269 -12.56 18.11 8.88
CA SER A 269 -12.42 17.99 10.33
C SER A 269 -13.74 17.53 10.99
N LEU A 270 -13.65 16.83 12.11
CA LEU A 270 -14.78 16.57 13.01
C LEU A 270 -15.21 17.82 13.79
N GLY A 271 -14.30 18.76 13.95
CA GLY A 271 -14.38 19.92 14.83
C GLY A 271 -13.04 20.14 15.52
N ASN A 272 -13.02 21.13 16.41
CA ASN A 272 -11.83 21.48 17.17
C ASN A 272 -11.95 20.87 18.58
N TYR A 273 -11.03 19.97 18.90
CA TYR A 273 -10.98 19.27 20.19
C TYR A 273 -9.55 19.36 20.75
N SER A 274 -9.44 19.38 22.09
CA SER A 274 -8.15 19.21 22.74
C SER A 274 -7.60 17.80 22.48
N TRP A 275 -6.30 17.67 22.29
CA TRP A 275 -5.63 16.38 22.18
C TRP A 275 -5.72 15.62 23.52
N ASP A 276 -5.45 16.33 24.62
CA ASP A 276 -5.68 15.85 25.98
C ASP A 276 -5.92 17.03 26.92
N TYR A 277 -6.76 16.83 27.94
CA TYR A 277 -7.04 17.83 28.94
C TYR A 277 -7.32 17.15 30.29
N LYS A 278 -6.44 17.32 31.26
CA LYS A 278 -6.60 16.74 32.59
C LYS A 278 -7.33 17.67 33.52
N LYS A 279 -8.19 17.07 34.36
CA LYS A 279 -8.92 17.83 35.38
C LYS A 279 -7.94 18.46 36.42
N ASN A 280 -8.20 19.69 36.82
CA ASN A 280 -7.50 20.38 37.87
C ASN A 280 -7.50 19.56 39.18
N GLY A 281 -6.34 19.40 39.80
CA GLY A 281 -6.18 18.68 41.07
C GLY A 281 -5.47 17.33 40.94
N VAL A 282 -5.04 16.96 39.78
CA VAL A 282 -4.25 15.73 39.55
C VAL A 282 -2.73 15.97 39.66
N GLY A 283 -2.31 17.03 40.22
CA GLY A 283 -0.91 17.34 40.46
C GLY A 283 -0.71 18.68 41.09
N THR A 284 0.51 18.96 41.51
CA THR A 284 0.88 20.22 42.18
C THR A 284 1.58 21.20 41.23
N SER A 285 1.85 20.81 39.99
CA SER A 285 2.51 21.67 39.00
C SER A 285 1.50 22.23 37.99
N THR A 286 1.83 23.39 37.42
CA THR A 286 1.01 23.99 36.34
C THR A 286 0.97 23.12 35.09
N SER A 287 1.99 22.30 34.86
CA SER A 287 2.05 21.34 33.76
C SER A 287 1.00 20.22 33.87
N ASP A 288 0.61 19.84 35.08
CA ASP A 288 -0.41 18.81 35.28
C ASP A 288 -1.82 19.26 34.84
N ASN A 289 -2.00 20.55 34.59
CA ASN A 289 -3.24 21.15 34.13
C ASN A 289 -3.34 21.22 32.60
N TYR A 290 -2.25 20.92 31.87
CA TYR A 290 -2.20 21.08 30.41
C TYR A 290 -2.40 19.78 29.62
N GLY A 291 -2.76 18.69 30.30
CA GLY A 291 -2.92 17.37 29.68
C GLY A 291 -1.58 16.61 29.57
N SER A 292 -1.57 15.59 28.75
CA SER A 292 -0.40 14.72 28.51
C SER A 292 -0.23 14.45 27.03
N SER A 293 1.00 14.47 26.55
CA SER A 293 1.34 14.07 25.17
C SER A 293 1.49 12.54 25.01
N ASP A 294 1.05 11.73 25.98
CA ASP A 294 0.95 10.28 25.85
C ASP A 294 -0.38 9.90 25.21
N TRP A 295 -0.34 9.50 23.93
CA TRP A 295 -1.55 9.08 23.19
C TRP A 295 -2.34 7.99 23.91
N THR A 296 -1.67 7.05 24.56
CA THR A 296 -2.30 5.93 25.25
C THR A 296 -3.15 6.33 26.45
N ASP A 297 -3.07 7.60 26.85
CA ASP A 297 -3.71 8.19 28.01
C ASP A 297 -4.55 9.43 27.65
N SER A 298 -4.60 9.79 26.37
CA SER A 298 -5.26 11.01 25.92
C SER A 298 -6.76 10.86 25.81
N GLN A 299 -7.48 11.94 26.12
CA GLN A 299 -8.95 11.98 25.99
C GLN A 299 -9.38 11.85 24.53
N LEU A 300 -8.58 12.38 23.59
CA LEU A 300 -8.88 12.26 22.16
C LEU A 300 -8.81 10.79 21.71
N MET A 301 -7.79 10.04 22.14
CA MET A 301 -7.71 8.59 21.89
C MET A 301 -8.95 7.88 22.44
N MET A 302 -9.32 8.20 23.68
CA MET A 302 -10.50 7.59 24.33
C MET A 302 -11.80 7.91 23.62
N MET A 303 -11.95 9.11 23.08
CA MET A 303 -13.13 9.51 22.30
C MET A 303 -13.22 8.77 20.96
N LEU A 304 -12.07 8.61 20.27
CA LEU A 304 -12.00 8.03 18.92
C LEU A 304 -12.06 6.51 18.89
N ASN A 305 -11.69 5.81 19.98
CA ASN A 305 -11.49 4.36 19.98
C ASN A 305 -12.38 3.62 20.98
N PRO A 306 -12.67 2.33 20.75
CA PRO A 306 -13.48 1.54 21.67
C PRO A 306 -12.76 1.24 22.99
N ILE A 307 -13.53 0.86 23.99
CA ILE A 307 -13.11 0.67 25.39
C ILE A 307 -11.95 -0.31 25.57
N ASN A 308 -11.78 -1.29 24.70
CA ASN A 308 -10.73 -2.31 24.81
C ASN A 308 -9.30 -1.75 24.64
N TYR A 309 -9.16 -0.50 24.21
CA TYR A 309 -7.88 0.19 24.13
C TYR A 309 -7.55 1.04 25.37
N LEU A 310 -8.42 1.01 26.38
CA LEU A 310 -8.19 1.70 27.63
C LEU A 310 -6.96 1.11 28.33
N LYS A 311 -6.10 1.99 28.83
CA LYS A 311 -4.85 1.64 29.48
C LYS A 311 -5.09 0.75 30.71
N PRO A 312 -4.23 -0.24 30.99
CA PRO A 312 -4.37 -1.06 32.21
C PRO A 312 -4.41 -0.22 33.48
N GLY A 313 -5.35 -0.54 34.38
CA GLY A 313 -5.57 0.21 35.62
C GLY A 313 -6.59 1.33 35.52
N TYR A 314 -7.01 1.69 34.30
CA TYR A 314 -8.15 2.56 34.06
C TYR A 314 -9.46 1.78 34.18
N LYS A 315 -10.48 2.42 34.63
CA LYS A 315 -11.83 1.81 34.75
C LYS A 315 -12.91 2.83 34.45
N ILE A 316 -14.02 2.33 33.97
CA ILE A 316 -15.22 3.15 33.76
C ILE A 316 -16.09 3.04 35.00
N SER A 317 -16.50 4.19 35.52
CA SER A 317 -17.51 4.31 36.56
C SER A 317 -18.62 5.20 36.03
N GLU A 318 -19.78 4.62 35.79
CA GLU A 318 -20.96 5.26 35.15
C GLU A 318 -20.61 5.84 33.76
N ASN A 319 -20.40 7.14 33.63
CA ASN A 319 -20.02 7.82 32.40
C ASN A 319 -18.65 8.49 32.51
N ILE A 320 -17.86 8.15 33.53
CA ILE A 320 -16.58 8.76 33.84
C ILE A 320 -15.51 7.68 33.73
N ILE A 321 -14.38 8.01 33.07
CA ILE A 321 -13.18 7.19 33.07
C ILE A 321 -12.35 7.58 34.28
N LEU A 322 -11.94 6.60 35.07
CA LEU A 322 -11.04 6.80 36.21
C LEU A 322 -9.64 6.30 35.83
N ASP A 323 -8.64 7.11 36.07
CA ASP A 323 -7.25 6.70 35.94
C ASP A 323 -6.85 5.71 37.07
N LYS A 324 -5.60 5.20 37.03
CA LYS A 324 -5.08 4.27 38.05
C LYS A 324 -5.11 4.82 39.48
N ASN A 325 -5.18 6.15 39.66
CA ASN A 325 -5.25 6.83 40.93
C ASN A 325 -6.68 7.23 41.33
N ASN A 326 -7.70 6.81 40.55
CA ASN A 326 -9.11 7.18 40.62
C ASN A 326 -9.38 8.67 40.38
N HIS A 327 -8.54 9.34 39.59
CA HIS A 327 -8.85 10.68 39.10
C HIS A 327 -9.84 10.59 37.95
N GLU A 328 -10.79 11.49 37.93
CA GLU A 328 -11.82 11.53 36.89
C GLU A 328 -11.28 12.14 35.59
N ILE A 329 -11.47 11.42 34.49
CA ILE A 329 -11.22 11.88 33.14
C ILE A 329 -12.58 11.99 32.44
N TYR A 330 -12.95 13.20 32.07
CA TYR A 330 -14.22 13.46 31.40
C TYR A 330 -14.10 13.15 29.90
N SER A 331 -14.15 11.88 29.59
CA SER A 331 -14.29 11.41 28.22
C SER A 331 -15.20 10.20 28.19
N LYS A 332 -16.14 10.20 27.27
CA LYS A 332 -16.99 9.03 27.04
C LYS A 332 -16.29 8.15 26.03
N MET A 333 -15.66 7.08 26.56
CA MET A 333 -14.89 6.15 25.74
C MET A 333 -15.69 5.67 24.53
N GLY A 334 -15.09 5.84 23.34
CA GLY A 334 -15.63 5.32 22.09
C GLY A 334 -16.84 6.07 21.55
N SER A 335 -17.11 7.30 21.97
CA SER A 335 -18.27 8.04 21.49
C SER A 335 -18.27 8.22 19.98
N TYR A 336 -17.14 8.61 19.38
CA TYR A 336 -16.99 8.67 17.93
C TYR A 336 -17.06 7.27 17.29
N TYR A 337 -16.33 6.30 17.85
CA TYR A 337 -16.30 4.94 17.32
C TYR A 337 -17.67 4.28 17.28
N ASN A 338 -18.51 4.54 18.30
CA ASN A 338 -19.83 3.96 18.42
C ASN A 338 -20.94 4.82 17.79
N GLY A 339 -20.66 6.06 17.38
CA GLY A 339 -21.65 6.99 16.85
C GLY A 339 -22.69 7.38 17.93
N THR A 340 -22.23 7.74 19.11
CA THR A 340 -23.07 8.08 20.26
C THR A 340 -22.72 9.46 20.81
N ASN A 341 -23.57 9.98 21.69
CA ASN A 341 -23.22 11.18 22.45
C ASN A 341 -22.00 10.90 23.32
N GLY A 342 -21.14 11.86 23.42
CA GLY A 342 -19.90 11.83 24.19
C GLY A 342 -19.65 13.09 24.96
N CYS A 343 -18.48 13.14 25.56
CA CYS A 343 -17.95 14.35 26.16
C CYS A 343 -16.73 14.77 25.36
N GLU A 344 -16.66 16.03 25.00
CA GLU A 344 -15.39 16.59 24.55
C GLU A 344 -14.54 17.04 25.74
N PRO A 345 -13.21 17.07 25.59
CA PRO A 345 -12.34 17.82 26.49
C PRO A 345 -12.77 19.29 26.48
N PRO A 346 -12.84 19.97 27.66
CA PRO A 346 -13.23 21.37 27.72
C PRO A 346 -12.28 22.25 26.88
N ASN A 347 -12.88 23.19 26.16
CA ASN A 347 -12.22 24.02 25.16
C ASN A 347 -11.81 25.40 25.74
N SER A 348 -11.12 25.48 26.88
CA SER A 348 -10.71 26.80 27.35
C SER A 348 -9.44 26.86 28.22
N ASP A 349 -8.61 27.85 27.92
CA ASP A 349 -7.40 28.22 28.63
C ASP A 349 -7.63 28.84 30.03
N SER A 350 -8.85 29.12 30.41
CA SER A 350 -9.10 29.91 31.59
C SER A 350 -10.25 29.41 32.43
N GLY A 351 -9.93 28.64 33.47
CA GLY A 351 -10.78 28.50 34.64
C GLY A 351 -12.19 27.94 34.43
N ALA A 352 -12.43 27.25 33.32
CA ALA A 352 -13.70 26.61 33.08
C ALA A 352 -13.86 25.43 34.04
N THR A 353 -15.07 25.25 34.48
CA THR A 353 -15.49 24.03 35.20
C THR A 353 -15.22 22.84 34.28
N PHE A 354 -14.52 21.84 34.80
CA PHE A 354 -14.13 20.61 34.11
C PHE A 354 -15.34 19.69 33.87
N ASP A 355 -16.48 20.27 33.55
CA ASP A 355 -17.67 19.53 33.23
C ASP A 355 -17.57 19.05 31.76
N CYS A 356 -18.05 17.84 31.54
CA CYS A 356 -18.21 17.26 30.22
C CYS A 356 -19.02 18.21 29.31
N ALA A 357 -18.40 18.74 28.27
CA ALA A 357 -19.16 19.36 27.20
C ALA A 357 -19.73 18.23 26.33
N GLU A 358 -21.04 18.13 26.22
CA GLU A 358 -21.67 17.09 25.43
C GLU A 358 -21.39 17.28 23.94
N VAL A 359 -20.95 16.20 23.29
CA VAL A 359 -20.75 16.13 21.83
C VAL A 359 -21.64 15.07 21.26
N ASP A 360 -22.35 15.41 20.19
CA ASP A 360 -23.22 14.48 19.47
C ASP A 360 -22.48 13.88 18.25
N PHE A 361 -22.04 12.65 18.38
CA PHE A 361 -21.47 11.87 17.29
C PHE A 361 -22.47 10.96 16.58
N THR A 362 -23.77 11.08 16.84
CA THR A 362 -24.78 10.25 16.18
C THR A 362 -24.84 10.46 14.67
N SER A 363 -24.44 11.64 14.21
CA SER A 363 -24.36 12.00 12.78
C SER A 363 -22.96 11.90 12.19
N THR A 364 -21.92 12.23 12.95
CA THR A 364 -20.53 12.36 12.50
C THR A 364 -19.61 11.22 12.93
N GLY A 365 -20.06 10.37 13.85
CA GLY A 365 -19.33 9.17 14.26
C GLY A 365 -19.45 8.01 13.26
N LEU A 366 -18.81 6.87 13.58
CA LEU A 366 -18.89 5.68 12.72
C LEU A 366 -20.29 5.10 12.72
N LYS A 367 -20.91 5.05 11.54
CA LYS A 367 -22.35 4.81 11.37
C LYS A 367 -22.79 3.39 11.70
N ASN A 368 -21.93 2.36 11.42
CA ASN A 368 -22.36 0.96 11.58
C ASN A 368 -21.19 -0.01 11.79
N ASP A 369 -21.54 -1.28 12.08
CA ASP A 369 -20.55 -2.34 12.31
C ASP A 369 -19.78 -2.73 11.06
N VAL A 370 -20.35 -2.54 9.88
CA VAL A 370 -19.66 -2.78 8.61
C VAL A 370 -18.47 -1.83 8.51
N THR A 371 -18.68 -0.52 8.74
CA THR A 371 -17.58 0.47 8.80
C THR A 371 -16.53 0.07 9.82
N ARG A 372 -16.95 -0.28 11.05
CA ARG A 372 -16.03 -0.67 12.11
C ARG A 372 -15.24 -1.94 11.79
N SER A 373 -15.85 -2.88 11.06
CA SER A 373 -15.23 -4.17 10.70
C SER A 373 -14.11 -4.07 9.67
N ILE A 374 -14.12 -3.05 8.82
CA ILE A 374 -13.11 -2.85 7.75
C ILE A 374 -11.92 -2.02 8.19
N ILE A 375 -11.93 -1.48 9.41
CA ILE A 375 -10.79 -0.79 10.01
C ILE A 375 -9.84 -1.84 10.59
N GLU A 376 -8.58 -1.81 10.12
CA GLU A 376 -7.55 -2.69 10.66
C GLU A 376 -7.03 -2.15 12.00
N GLU A 377 -6.73 -3.07 12.90
CA GLU A 377 -6.01 -2.76 14.14
C GLU A 377 -4.51 -2.82 13.86
N VAL A 378 -3.82 -1.72 14.10
CA VAL A 378 -2.39 -1.59 13.80
C VAL A 378 -1.61 -1.05 14.97
N MET A 379 -0.31 -1.30 14.97
CA MET A 379 0.64 -0.66 15.86
C MET A 379 0.99 0.73 15.31
N TRP A 380 0.59 1.77 16.02
CA TRP A 380 0.95 3.16 15.77
C TRP A 380 2.28 3.49 16.46
N ASN A 381 3.13 4.25 15.80
CA ASN A 381 4.37 4.76 16.35
C ASN A 381 4.10 6.04 17.13
N LEU A 382 4.72 6.19 18.30
CA LEU A 382 4.54 7.34 19.20
C LEU A 382 5.86 8.02 19.54
N GLY A 383 6.91 7.78 18.76
CA GLY A 383 8.18 8.51 18.91
C GLY A 383 7.97 9.99 18.61
N GLY A 384 8.74 10.85 19.29
CA GLY A 384 8.56 12.29 19.29
C GLY A 384 9.78 13.06 18.78
N TYR A 385 9.55 14.34 18.52
CA TYR A 385 10.57 15.31 18.14
C TYR A 385 11.23 15.92 19.37
N ASP A 386 12.56 16.03 19.38
CA ASP A 386 13.36 16.52 20.52
C ASP A 386 13.63 18.05 20.52
N GLY A 387 13.24 18.73 19.44
CA GLY A 387 13.42 20.19 19.33
C GLY A 387 14.83 20.65 18.97
N GLU A 388 15.83 19.76 18.95
CA GLU A 388 17.23 20.11 18.76
C GLU A 388 17.75 19.87 17.35
N ASN A 389 17.15 18.88 16.66
CA ASN A 389 17.59 18.44 15.35
C ASN A 389 16.70 19.03 14.24
N ASN A 390 17.11 18.86 12.99
CA ASN A 390 16.31 19.25 11.83
C ASN A 390 14.94 18.57 11.85
N PHE A 391 13.93 19.22 11.28
CA PHE A 391 12.57 18.71 11.17
C PHE A 391 12.10 18.66 9.71
N LEU A 392 12.87 17.92 8.88
CA LEU A 392 12.47 17.59 7.52
C LEU A 392 11.36 16.53 7.54
N SER A 393 10.68 16.33 6.41
CA SER A 393 9.72 15.23 6.27
C SER A 393 10.34 13.86 6.55
N SER A 394 11.60 13.65 6.11
CA SER A 394 12.38 12.44 6.38
C SER A 394 12.76 12.27 7.84
N ASP A 395 13.10 13.36 8.51
CA ASP A 395 13.50 13.33 9.92
C ASP A 395 12.27 13.04 10.79
N SER A 396 11.15 13.73 10.53
CA SER A 396 9.87 13.44 11.16
C SER A 396 9.49 11.96 11.02
N TYR A 397 9.67 11.37 9.81
CA TYR A 397 9.40 9.95 9.57
C TYR A 397 10.25 9.01 10.42
N ILE A 398 11.50 9.39 10.70
CA ILE A 398 12.42 8.65 11.58
C ILE A 398 12.04 8.85 13.04
N TYR A 399 11.77 10.10 13.47
CA TYR A 399 11.45 10.40 14.87
C TYR A 399 10.18 9.69 15.34
N GLU A 400 9.10 9.73 14.55
CA GLU A 400 7.85 9.05 14.92
C GLU A 400 8.01 7.54 15.11
N ARG A 401 9.02 6.91 14.46
CA ARG A 401 9.39 5.48 14.57
C ARG A 401 10.49 5.23 15.61
N GLY A 402 11.01 6.28 16.20
CA GLY A 402 12.02 6.23 17.25
C GLY A 402 11.42 5.91 18.61
N THR A 403 12.31 5.93 19.61
CA THR A 403 11.95 5.69 21.01
C THR A 403 12.13 6.93 21.89
N THR A 404 12.44 8.08 21.27
CA THR A 404 12.57 9.36 21.98
C THR A 404 11.17 9.88 22.32
N VAL A 405 10.85 9.90 23.58
CA VAL A 405 9.56 10.39 24.12
C VAL A 405 9.83 11.10 25.45
N TYR A 406 8.88 11.86 25.95
CA TYR A 406 8.95 12.34 27.32
C TYR A 406 8.97 11.16 28.29
N SER A 407 9.70 11.31 29.39
CA SER A 407 9.95 10.23 30.36
C SER A 407 8.65 9.56 30.84
N GLY A 408 8.53 8.28 30.64
CA GLY A 408 7.36 7.48 31.05
C GLY A 408 6.22 7.40 30.03
N HIS A 409 6.32 8.11 28.90
CA HIS A 409 5.35 8.01 27.82
C HIS A 409 5.60 6.76 26.96
N ALA A 410 4.54 6.28 26.30
CA ALA A 410 4.61 5.14 25.40
C ALA A 410 5.30 5.50 24.08
N THR A 411 6.05 4.56 23.49
CA THR A 411 6.68 4.71 22.17
C THR A 411 5.85 4.07 21.04
N THR A 412 4.87 3.25 21.39
CA THR A 412 3.95 2.61 20.45
C THR A 412 2.59 2.40 21.11
N TRP A 413 1.56 2.29 20.28
CA TRP A 413 0.21 1.96 20.70
C TRP A 413 -0.48 1.10 19.64
N THR A 414 -1.21 0.08 20.06
CA THR A 414 -2.01 -0.75 19.16
C THR A 414 -3.46 -0.31 19.25
N GLY A 415 -4.04 0.04 18.12
CA GLY A 415 -5.43 0.49 18.06
C GLY A 415 -5.91 0.78 16.64
N LYS A 416 -7.10 1.32 16.51
CA LYS A 416 -7.80 1.45 15.22
C LYS A 416 -7.72 2.83 14.60
N ILE A 417 -7.89 3.89 15.40
CA ILE A 417 -8.03 5.25 14.89
C ILE A 417 -6.99 6.12 15.58
N GLY A 418 -6.14 6.75 14.79
CA GLY A 418 -5.18 7.75 15.20
C GLY A 418 -5.38 9.06 14.47
N LEU A 419 -4.31 9.83 14.35
CA LEU A 419 -4.22 11.05 13.57
C LEU A 419 -3.13 10.89 12.49
N MET A 420 -3.04 11.83 11.55
CA MET A 420 -1.90 11.88 10.63
C MET A 420 -0.61 12.18 11.41
N TYR A 421 0.51 11.82 10.81
CA TYR A 421 1.82 12.25 11.29
C TYR A 421 2.28 13.54 10.59
N PRO A 422 3.19 14.32 11.17
CA PRO A 422 3.85 15.41 10.45
C PRO A 422 4.56 14.93 9.18
N SER A 423 5.08 13.69 9.16
CA SER A 423 5.65 13.10 7.94
C SER A 423 4.60 12.83 6.87
N ASP A 424 3.36 12.47 7.22
CA ASP A 424 2.28 12.32 6.23
C ASP A 424 2.04 13.66 5.52
N TYR A 425 1.95 14.74 6.29
CA TYR A 425 1.81 16.10 5.78
C TYR A 425 3.02 16.50 4.93
N GLY A 426 4.24 16.39 5.47
CA GLY A 426 5.43 16.81 4.73
C GLY A 426 5.64 16.08 3.40
N TYR A 427 5.31 14.79 3.33
CA TYR A 427 5.42 14.01 2.10
C TYR A 427 4.23 14.21 1.14
N ALA A 428 3.13 14.81 1.54
CA ALA A 428 1.98 15.00 0.66
C ALA A 428 2.13 16.18 -0.32
N THR A 429 3.11 17.05 -0.14
CA THR A 429 3.37 18.15 -1.07
C THR A 429 3.87 17.64 -2.43
N SER A 430 3.44 18.28 -3.50
CA SER A 430 4.05 18.15 -4.83
C SER A 430 5.06 19.27 -5.13
N GLY A 431 5.18 20.26 -4.24
CA GLY A 431 5.80 21.52 -4.57
C GLY A 431 4.95 22.30 -5.57
N GLY A 432 5.51 23.33 -6.17
CA GLY A 432 4.81 24.22 -7.09
C GLY A 432 5.75 24.83 -8.14
N THR A 433 5.47 26.06 -8.55
CA THR A 433 6.27 26.75 -9.57
C THR A 433 7.52 27.44 -9.00
N ALA A 434 7.46 27.92 -7.77
CA ALA A 434 8.59 28.60 -7.11
C ALA A 434 9.51 27.62 -6.40
N LYS A 435 8.95 26.55 -5.81
CA LYS A 435 9.70 25.45 -5.17
C LYS A 435 9.14 24.12 -5.64
N ASP A 436 10.00 23.31 -6.22
CA ASP A 436 9.65 21.94 -6.56
C ASP A 436 9.56 21.03 -5.32
N ARG A 437 9.10 19.79 -5.50
CA ARG A 437 8.98 18.81 -4.43
C ARG A 437 10.32 18.57 -3.71
N ALA A 438 11.42 18.45 -4.44
CA ALA A 438 12.72 18.18 -3.86
C ALA A 438 13.18 19.32 -2.94
N ALA A 439 12.94 20.57 -3.34
CA ALA A 439 13.23 21.74 -2.51
C ALA A 439 12.34 21.77 -1.25
N CYS A 440 11.06 21.41 -1.37
CA CYS A 440 10.17 21.29 -0.22
C CYS A 440 10.63 20.22 0.77
N LEU A 441 10.99 19.02 0.30
CA LEU A 441 11.45 17.93 1.16
C LEU A 441 12.81 18.21 1.81
N ALA A 442 13.64 19.06 1.20
CA ALA A 442 14.91 19.52 1.75
C ALA A 442 14.76 20.70 2.74
N LYS A 443 13.54 21.20 2.98
CA LYS A 443 13.24 22.28 3.89
C LYS A 443 12.51 21.74 5.12
N GLU A 444 12.90 22.23 6.31
CA GLU A 444 12.16 21.92 7.54
C GLU A 444 10.69 22.29 7.41
N ILE A 445 9.82 21.40 7.84
CA ILE A 445 8.36 21.62 7.80
C ILE A 445 7.96 22.81 8.67
N SER A 446 8.69 23.06 9.73
CA SER A 446 8.53 24.24 10.61
C SER A 446 8.74 25.58 9.88
N ASN A 447 9.45 25.56 8.76
CA ASN A 447 9.82 26.74 7.98
C ASN A 447 9.01 26.92 6.68
N TRP A 448 7.91 26.20 6.48
CA TRP A 448 7.03 26.36 5.31
C TRP A 448 6.16 27.63 5.38
N ILE A 449 6.31 28.42 6.41
CA ILE A 449 5.62 29.70 6.62
C ILE A 449 6.09 30.84 5.69
N SER A 450 7.32 30.77 5.19
CA SER A 450 7.85 31.86 4.36
C SER A 450 7.18 31.90 2.99
N SER A 451 7.06 33.11 2.42
CA SER A 451 6.53 33.31 1.07
C SER A 451 7.27 32.48 0.00
N ASP A 452 8.57 32.19 0.25
CA ASP A 452 9.40 31.40 -0.65
C ASP A 452 9.05 29.91 -0.63
N PHE A 453 8.32 29.43 0.39
CA PHE A 453 7.93 28.04 0.57
C PHE A 453 6.42 27.82 0.62
N SER A 454 5.61 28.84 0.30
CA SER A 454 4.15 28.71 0.23
C SER A 454 3.71 27.60 -0.75
N ASP A 455 4.46 27.39 -1.83
CA ASP A 455 4.19 26.30 -2.78
C ASP A 455 4.14 24.92 -2.11
N CYS A 456 4.91 24.72 -1.04
CA CYS A 456 4.97 23.43 -0.36
C CYS A 456 3.63 23.09 0.29
N LYS A 457 3.07 24.00 1.10
CA LYS A 457 1.78 23.82 1.77
C LYS A 457 0.59 23.98 0.80
N ASP A 458 0.69 24.91 -0.15
CA ASP A 458 -0.42 25.22 -1.07
C ASP A 458 -0.65 24.13 -2.12
N ASN A 459 0.32 23.21 -2.28
CA ASN A 459 0.24 22.03 -3.12
C ASN A 459 0.30 20.73 -2.30
N ASP A 460 -0.39 20.72 -1.18
CA ASP A 460 -0.51 19.62 -0.23
C ASP A 460 -1.98 19.42 0.16
N PHE A 461 -2.54 18.24 -0.13
CA PHE A 461 -3.95 17.96 0.16
C PHE A 461 -4.25 17.71 1.64
N LEU A 462 -3.23 17.49 2.44
CA LEU A 462 -3.38 17.36 3.90
C LEU A 462 -3.39 18.72 4.59
N TYR A 463 -2.87 19.77 3.93
CA TYR A 463 -3.04 21.13 4.39
C TYR A 463 -4.49 21.58 4.23
N ASP A 464 -5.13 21.91 5.34
CA ASP A 464 -6.50 22.42 5.32
C ASP A 464 -6.49 23.94 5.27
N SER A 465 -6.69 24.50 4.08
CA SER A 465 -6.80 25.96 3.87
C SER A 465 -8.16 26.52 4.29
N ASN A 466 -9.16 25.66 4.55
CA ASN A 466 -10.51 26.08 4.97
C ASN A 466 -10.60 26.34 6.47
N THR A 467 -9.49 26.30 7.18
CA THR A 467 -9.41 26.77 8.56
C THR A 467 -9.55 28.30 8.60
N GLU A 468 -10.62 28.83 8.02
CA GLU A 468 -11.12 30.18 8.35
C GLU A 468 -11.36 30.34 9.86
N GLN A 469 -11.23 29.28 10.60
CA GLN A 469 -11.29 29.19 12.05
C GLN A 469 -9.93 28.79 12.62
N LEU A 470 -8.88 29.56 12.41
CA LEU A 470 -7.67 29.72 13.26
C LEU A 470 -7.21 28.49 14.09
N ALA A 471 -7.65 27.28 13.79
CA ALA A 471 -7.33 26.09 14.54
C ALA A 471 -6.22 25.30 13.84
N GLU A 472 -5.22 24.95 14.61
CA GLU A 472 -4.17 24.04 14.19
C GLU A 472 -4.73 22.67 13.91
N GLN A 473 -4.14 21.94 12.98
CA GLN A 473 -4.50 20.56 12.72
C GLN A 473 -3.67 19.63 13.60
N LEU A 474 -4.32 18.84 14.44
CA LEU A 474 -3.66 17.93 15.36
C LEU A 474 -2.99 16.77 14.64
N THR A 475 -1.82 16.35 15.14
CA THR A 475 -1.07 15.20 14.66
C THR A 475 -0.84 14.15 15.74
N MET A 476 -0.32 12.98 15.36
CA MET A 476 -0.04 11.86 16.26
C MET A 476 1.26 12.01 17.05
N MET A 477 2.13 12.95 16.68
CA MET A 477 3.52 13.03 17.14
C MET A 477 3.66 13.86 18.41
N PRO A 478 4.17 13.31 19.53
CA PRO A 478 4.48 14.10 20.73
C PRO A 478 5.74 14.95 20.55
N TYR A 479 5.82 16.03 21.31
CA TYR A 479 7.05 16.78 21.52
C TYR A 479 7.76 16.22 22.76
N SER A 480 8.88 15.53 22.56
CA SER A 480 9.50 14.72 23.62
C SER A 480 10.17 15.52 24.74
N VAL A 481 10.33 16.84 24.58
CA VAL A 481 10.91 17.72 25.58
C VAL A 481 9.90 18.08 26.69
N ASN A 482 8.62 18.18 26.34
CA ASN A 482 7.54 18.55 27.26
C ASN A 482 6.48 17.43 27.33
N ALA A 483 6.00 17.20 28.56
CA ALA A 483 4.98 16.18 28.83
C ALA A 483 3.60 16.49 28.22
N ASP A 484 3.37 17.74 27.83
CA ASP A 484 2.07 18.32 27.54
C ASP A 484 2.01 19.02 26.16
N MET A 485 2.95 18.72 25.28
CA MET A 485 2.99 19.29 23.92
C MET A 485 3.04 18.22 22.85
N VAL A 486 2.37 18.49 21.74
CA VAL A 486 2.33 17.66 20.52
C VAL A 486 2.65 18.52 19.30
N LEU A 487 3.11 17.89 18.22
CA LEU A 487 3.31 18.59 16.94
C LEU A 487 1.95 18.80 16.27
N THR A 488 1.70 20.03 15.82
CA THR A 488 0.48 20.41 15.10
C THR A 488 0.85 21.12 13.80
N VAL A 489 -0.01 21.06 12.79
CA VAL A 489 0.13 21.84 11.56
C VAL A 489 -0.69 23.12 11.69
N TYR A 490 0.03 24.24 11.73
CA TYR A 490 -0.56 25.57 11.91
C TYR A 490 -1.24 26.07 10.62
N PRO A 491 -2.17 27.07 10.74
CA PRO A 491 -2.80 27.69 9.57
C PRO A 491 -1.81 28.38 8.62
N ASP A 492 -0.60 28.69 9.07
CA ASP A 492 0.47 29.22 8.24
C ASP A 492 1.23 28.15 7.44
N GLY A 493 0.92 26.85 7.68
CA GLY A 493 1.52 25.71 7.02
C GLY A 493 2.77 25.14 7.71
N SER A 494 3.20 25.73 8.84
CA SER A 494 4.31 25.17 9.62
C SER A 494 3.85 24.03 10.53
N ALA A 495 4.70 23.03 10.74
CA ALA A 495 4.50 22.05 11.80
C ALA A 495 5.41 22.41 12.98
N ARG A 496 4.82 22.61 14.15
CA ARG A 496 5.52 22.98 15.38
C ARG A 496 4.79 22.51 16.64
N PRO A 497 5.47 22.47 17.80
CA PRO A 497 4.84 22.05 19.05
C PRO A 497 3.78 23.03 19.54
N ASP A 498 2.68 22.48 20.06
CA ASP A 498 1.69 23.22 20.83
C ASP A 498 1.16 22.39 22.00
N TYR A 499 0.51 23.04 22.96
CA TYR A 499 -0.03 22.38 24.13
C TYR A 499 -1.20 21.48 23.79
N THR A 500 -1.25 20.31 24.41
CA THR A 500 -2.30 19.28 24.20
C THR A 500 -3.71 19.77 24.55
N LEU A 501 -3.82 20.77 25.44
CA LEU A 501 -5.09 21.37 25.83
C LEU A 501 -5.67 22.32 24.77
N ILE A 502 -4.84 22.83 23.85
CA ILE A 502 -5.32 23.72 22.79
C ILE A 502 -6.20 22.92 21.83
N ALA A 503 -7.40 23.46 21.58
CA ALA A 503 -8.34 22.80 20.68
C ALA A 503 -7.91 22.98 19.23
N GLY A 504 -7.57 21.89 18.58
CA GLY A 504 -7.18 21.83 17.18
C GLY A 504 -8.15 21.00 16.34
N ALA A 505 -8.09 21.18 15.03
CA ALA A 505 -8.89 20.45 14.07
C ALA A 505 -8.53 18.95 14.10
N VAL A 506 -9.52 18.11 14.36
CA VAL A 506 -9.37 16.65 14.42
C VAL A 506 -9.83 16.01 13.12
N ARG A 507 -8.91 15.36 12.43
CA ARG A 507 -9.19 14.54 11.25
C ARG A 507 -8.81 13.08 11.54
N PRO A 508 -9.77 12.22 11.88
CA PRO A 508 -9.50 10.81 12.15
C PRO A 508 -8.75 10.17 10.99
N THR A 509 -7.74 9.40 11.33
CA THR A 509 -6.88 8.68 10.39
C THR A 509 -6.86 7.20 10.78
N LEU A 510 -6.93 6.32 9.80
CA LEU A 510 -7.01 4.88 10.05
C LEU A 510 -6.43 4.06 8.89
N PHE A 511 -6.20 2.79 9.15
CA PHE A 511 -5.82 1.83 8.13
C PHE A 511 -7.00 0.92 7.77
N LEU A 512 -7.17 0.68 6.47
CA LEU A 512 -8.15 -0.28 5.97
C LEU A 512 -7.54 -1.69 5.91
N LYS A 513 -8.36 -2.72 6.13
CA LYS A 513 -7.95 -4.10 5.94
C LYS A 513 -7.46 -4.34 4.50
N SER A 514 -6.44 -5.14 4.33
CA SER A 514 -5.85 -5.46 3.00
C SER A 514 -6.82 -6.15 2.04
N SER A 515 -7.85 -6.82 2.58
CA SER A 515 -8.90 -7.49 1.80
C SER A 515 -9.88 -6.52 1.13
N ILE A 516 -9.85 -5.23 1.46
CA ILE A 516 -10.79 -4.25 0.89
C ILE A 516 -10.51 -4.05 -0.60
N GLN A 517 -11.53 -4.26 -1.41
CA GLN A 517 -11.48 -4.16 -2.87
C GLN A 517 -12.14 -2.88 -3.37
N VAL A 518 -11.78 -2.48 -4.58
CA VAL A 518 -12.43 -1.40 -5.31
C VAL A 518 -13.57 -1.98 -6.15
N ASP A 519 -14.79 -1.49 -5.96
CA ASP A 519 -15.90 -1.83 -6.83
C ASP A 519 -15.91 -0.95 -8.08
N LYS A 520 -15.83 0.36 -7.89
CA LYS A 520 -15.83 1.38 -8.96
C LYS A 520 -15.21 2.69 -8.48
N GLY A 521 -15.14 3.67 -9.36
CA GLY A 521 -14.62 5.01 -9.10
C GLY A 521 -13.18 5.18 -9.55
N THR A 522 -12.82 6.44 -9.78
CA THR A 522 -11.49 6.86 -10.24
C THR A 522 -10.66 7.52 -9.15
N GLY A 523 -11.26 7.77 -7.99
CA GLY A 523 -10.65 8.53 -6.90
C GLY A 523 -10.76 10.05 -7.05
N ALA A 524 -11.32 10.55 -8.14
CA ALA A 524 -11.63 11.98 -8.27
C ALA A 524 -12.73 12.38 -7.27
N LYS A 525 -12.77 13.65 -6.85
CA LYS A 525 -13.80 14.14 -5.92
C LYS A 525 -15.22 13.94 -6.45
N SER A 526 -15.42 14.04 -7.75
CA SER A 526 -16.71 13.79 -8.43
C SER A 526 -17.01 12.30 -8.67
N ASP A 527 -16.01 11.43 -8.52
CA ASP A 527 -16.09 9.98 -8.73
C ASP A 527 -15.17 9.24 -7.75
N PRO A 528 -15.45 9.31 -6.43
CA PRO A 528 -14.63 8.68 -5.41
C PRO A 528 -14.57 7.17 -5.57
N TYR A 529 -13.52 6.53 -5.07
CA TYR A 529 -13.50 5.07 -4.98
C TYR A 529 -14.65 4.57 -4.11
N VAL A 530 -15.37 3.60 -4.64
CA VAL A 530 -16.40 2.85 -3.93
C VAL A 530 -15.78 1.52 -3.50
N LEU A 531 -15.87 1.24 -2.21
CA LEU A 531 -15.31 0.02 -1.62
C LEU A 531 -16.28 -1.14 -1.76
N LYS A 532 -15.76 -2.30 -2.16
CA LYS A 532 -16.46 -3.58 -2.07
C LYS A 532 -16.06 -4.26 -0.77
N ILE A 533 -17.03 -4.43 0.10
CA ILE A 533 -16.89 -5.12 1.38
C ILE A 533 -17.41 -6.54 1.18
N GLN A 534 -16.61 -7.52 1.54
CA GLN A 534 -16.93 -8.96 1.44
C GLN A 534 -17.72 -9.41 2.66
#